data_86504743e194bde1973e4dea42e4c547
#
_entry.id   86504743e194bde1973e4dea42e4c547
#
_cell.length_a   1.000
_cell.length_b   1.000
_cell.length_c   1.000
_cell.angle_alpha   90.00
_cell.angle_beta   90.00
_cell.angle_gamma   90.00
#
_symmetry.space_group_name_H-M   'P 1'
#
loop_
_entity.id
_entity.type
_entity.pdbx_description
1 polymer ?
#
loop_
_entity_poly.entity_id
_entity_poly.type
_entity_poly.pdbx_seq_one_letter_code
_entity_poly.pdbx_strand_id
1 'polypeptide(L)'
;MRNKVIDLLDQTIEELDKETIDGILEIPPKDDMGDFAFPCFQLAKVFRKAPNMIATEIAEKIPASEDVSKVEAMGPYVNFFLNKENYVKEVLAKVNGTYGAQEIGKGKTVCIDYSSPNIAKNFHVGHLRTTIIGNSLYHIFDKLGYKVERINHLGDWGTQFGKLIVAYKKWGSKEAVEEKGIPELLRIYVKFHEEAEKDDTLNDQAREWFAKMEQGDEEALSIWEWFKDISMVEYKRIYKMLNMDFDHYTGESFYRDKTAAVVEELKEKNLLKESEGAMIVDLDEYDMAPCLVMKKDGSSIYATRDLAAIFYRKKEYNFDKCIYVTGLEQKLHFAQVFKVVELMGYEWAKENLIHVPYGLVSLEGGKLSTRSGNIVYAEDILKESVSKIREIIAEKNPDLKDKEDVAQKVGIGAIIFNDLYNQRIKDVTFTWEKIHSFDGETGPYVQYTYARAASVLRKTGITEVGEIDPSLVTDETSVALLKEIERFPEVIKVAADRLEPSVISRYVMGVAQSFNRFYHENQCNVEDQKLREARVKIVILAKQVIKDGLDLLGIQCPEQM
;
A
#
# COMPACT_ATOMS: atom_id res chain seq x y z
N MET A 1 9.58 -26.30 6.61
CA MET A 1 10.88 -26.94 6.28
C MET A 1 12.11 -26.18 6.82
N ARG A 2 12.20 -24.85 6.73
CA ARG A 2 13.35 -24.08 7.25
C ARG A 2 13.69 -24.43 8.71
N ASN A 3 12.69 -24.43 9.59
CA ASN A 3 12.89 -24.77 11.01
C ASN A 3 13.44 -26.19 11.22
N LYS A 4 13.07 -27.14 10.37
CA LYS A 4 13.58 -28.51 10.45
C LYS A 4 15.08 -28.58 10.08
N VAL A 5 15.51 -27.78 9.10
CA VAL A 5 16.95 -27.66 8.77
C VAL A 5 17.71 -26.97 9.91
N ILE A 6 17.11 -25.93 10.51
CA ILE A 6 17.67 -25.26 11.69
C ILE A 6 17.81 -26.23 12.85
N ASP A 7 16.81 -27.07 13.12
CA ASP A 7 16.86 -28.10 14.18
C ASP A 7 17.97 -29.13 13.94
N LEU A 8 18.19 -29.55 12.69
CA LEU A 8 19.29 -30.45 12.33
C LEU A 8 20.67 -29.80 12.54
N LEU A 9 20.81 -28.52 12.19
CA LEU A 9 22.05 -27.77 12.41
C LEU A 9 22.28 -27.52 13.89
N ASP A 10 21.29 -27.14 14.67
CA ASP A 10 21.36 -26.92 16.12
C ASP A 10 21.78 -28.19 16.88
N GLN A 11 21.28 -29.36 16.45
CA GLN A 11 21.72 -30.66 17.01
C GLN A 11 23.18 -31.03 16.67
N THR A 12 23.72 -30.42 15.61
CA THR A 12 25.05 -30.76 15.09
C THR A 12 26.11 -29.75 15.49
N ILE A 13 25.73 -28.49 15.69
CA ILE A 13 26.65 -27.36 15.97
C ILE A 13 26.29 -26.79 17.35
N GLU A 14 26.99 -27.23 18.39
CA GLU A 14 26.75 -26.80 19.77
C GLU A 14 27.17 -25.32 20.01
N GLU A 15 28.00 -24.75 19.14
CA GLU A 15 28.59 -23.42 19.29
C GLU A 15 27.69 -22.29 18.79
N LEU A 16 26.55 -22.59 18.16
CA LEU A 16 25.58 -21.61 17.65
C LEU A 16 24.20 -21.92 18.20
N ASP A 17 23.45 -20.87 18.53
CA ASP A 17 22.03 -20.99 18.84
C ASP A 17 21.16 -20.96 17.58
N LYS A 18 19.90 -21.36 17.72
CA LYS A 18 18.91 -21.38 16.59
C LYS A 18 18.68 -20.02 15.95
N GLU A 19 18.73 -18.95 16.73
CA GLU A 19 18.52 -17.60 16.22
C GLU A 19 19.68 -17.19 15.30
N THR A 20 20.90 -17.48 15.71
CA THR A 20 22.09 -17.26 14.88
C THR A 20 22.07 -18.13 13.62
N ILE A 21 21.73 -19.42 13.75
CA ILE A 21 21.62 -20.34 12.60
C ILE A 21 20.58 -19.83 11.62
N ASP A 22 19.39 -19.41 12.09
CA ASP A 22 18.34 -18.86 11.23
C ASP A 22 18.79 -17.58 10.53
N GLY A 23 19.50 -16.70 11.24
CA GLY A 23 20.01 -15.45 10.68
C GLY A 23 21.02 -15.61 9.54
N ILE A 24 21.73 -16.74 9.48
CA ILE A 24 22.77 -17.00 8.47
C ILE A 24 22.39 -18.08 7.45
N LEU A 25 21.33 -18.84 7.68
CA LEU A 25 20.85 -19.86 6.72
C LEU A 25 20.27 -19.16 5.48
N GLU A 26 20.82 -19.47 4.33
CA GLU A 26 20.51 -18.83 3.05
C GLU A 26 19.71 -19.76 2.12
N ILE A 27 19.01 -19.16 1.15
CA ILE A 27 18.47 -19.87 -0.01
C ILE A 27 19.51 -19.73 -1.12
N PRO A 28 20.06 -20.83 -1.67
CA PRO A 28 21.05 -20.76 -2.71
C PRO A 28 20.48 -20.13 -4.00
N PRO A 29 21.34 -19.48 -4.82
CA PRO A 29 20.88 -18.77 -6.02
C PRO A 29 20.47 -19.70 -7.18
N LYS A 30 20.74 -20.99 -7.09
CA LYS A 30 20.43 -22.00 -8.11
C LYS A 30 19.85 -23.25 -7.46
N ASP A 31 18.87 -23.84 -8.13
CA ASP A 31 18.17 -25.05 -7.64
C ASP A 31 19.09 -26.28 -7.53
N ASP A 32 20.13 -26.38 -8.36
CA ASP A 32 21.13 -27.44 -8.29
C ASP A 32 22.05 -27.36 -7.05
N MET A 33 21.99 -26.24 -6.34
CA MET A 33 22.73 -26.04 -5.07
C MET A 33 21.90 -26.39 -3.82
N GLY A 34 20.70 -26.95 -3.97
CA GLY A 34 19.82 -27.33 -2.88
C GLY A 34 18.78 -26.26 -2.52
N ASP A 35 18.00 -26.57 -1.50
CA ASP A 35 16.89 -25.71 -1.02
C ASP A 35 17.36 -24.71 0.04
N PHE A 36 18.35 -25.09 0.84
CA PHE A 36 18.99 -24.24 1.85
C PHE A 36 20.50 -24.43 1.83
N ALA A 37 21.24 -23.36 2.15
CA ALA A 37 22.69 -23.37 2.27
C ALA A 37 23.13 -22.72 3.59
N PHE A 38 23.97 -23.41 4.36
CA PHE A 38 24.54 -22.91 5.60
C PHE A 38 25.99 -22.52 5.38
N PRO A 39 26.36 -21.21 5.46
CA PRO A 39 27.73 -20.74 5.27
C PRO A 39 28.57 -20.98 6.51
N CYS A 40 29.71 -21.67 6.36
CA CYS A 40 30.61 -22.02 7.46
C CYS A 40 31.71 -20.97 7.76
N PHE A 41 31.64 -19.77 7.15
CA PHE A 41 32.67 -18.74 7.34
C PHE A 41 32.79 -18.25 8.78
N GLN A 42 31.71 -18.08 9.48
CA GLN A 42 31.68 -17.61 10.87
C GLN A 42 32.32 -18.63 11.83
N LEU A 43 32.18 -19.90 11.50
CA LEU A 43 32.75 -21.01 12.31
C LEU A 43 34.26 -21.16 12.15
N ALA A 44 34.86 -20.57 11.11
CA ALA A 44 36.30 -20.69 10.87
C ALA A 44 37.17 -20.21 12.05
N LYS A 45 36.75 -19.17 12.75
CA LYS A 45 37.43 -18.63 13.92
C LYS A 45 37.24 -19.52 15.16
N VAL A 46 36.07 -20.10 15.31
CA VAL A 46 35.69 -20.95 16.44
C VAL A 46 36.41 -22.29 16.35
N PHE A 47 36.30 -22.96 15.20
CA PHE A 47 36.93 -24.28 14.98
C PHE A 47 38.41 -24.21 14.58
N ARG A 48 38.95 -23.03 14.28
CA ARG A 48 40.33 -22.82 13.78
C ARG A 48 40.65 -23.69 12.56
N LYS A 49 39.69 -23.86 11.68
CA LYS A 49 39.77 -24.68 10.45
C LYS A 49 39.28 -23.86 9.23
N ALA A 50 39.68 -24.32 8.05
CA ALA A 50 39.18 -23.72 6.82
C ALA A 50 37.65 -23.97 6.67
N PRO A 51 36.85 -23.00 6.19
CA PRO A 51 35.41 -23.15 6.05
C PRO A 51 34.96 -24.38 5.25
N ASN A 52 35.70 -24.76 4.20
CA ASN A 52 35.40 -25.95 3.40
C ASN A 52 35.56 -27.26 4.24
N MET A 53 36.54 -27.32 5.10
CA MET A 53 36.70 -28.49 5.99
C MET A 53 35.60 -28.58 7.03
N ILE A 54 35.18 -27.42 7.55
CA ILE A 54 34.07 -27.34 8.49
C ILE A 54 32.78 -27.78 7.83
N ALA A 55 32.52 -27.31 6.60
CA ALA A 55 31.32 -27.69 5.84
C ALA A 55 31.27 -29.21 5.60
N THR A 56 32.40 -29.84 5.26
CA THR A 56 32.48 -31.30 5.09
C THR A 56 32.18 -32.03 6.39
N GLU A 57 32.84 -31.62 7.50
CA GLU A 57 32.63 -32.25 8.80
C GLU A 57 31.20 -32.13 9.34
N ILE A 58 30.54 -30.96 9.11
CA ILE A 58 29.16 -30.75 9.50
C ILE A 58 28.25 -31.62 8.63
N ALA A 59 28.43 -31.59 7.29
CA ALA A 59 27.61 -32.39 6.38
C ALA A 59 27.60 -33.88 6.71
N GLU A 60 28.78 -34.42 7.13
CA GLU A 60 28.93 -35.82 7.55
C GLU A 60 28.25 -36.14 8.89
N LYS A 61 28.11 -35.14 9.77
CA LYS A 61 27.53 -35.29 11.11
C LYS A 61 26.03 -35.05 11.17
N ILE A 62 25.44 -34.38 10.18
CA ILE A 62 23.99 -34.13 10.14
C ILE A 62 23.23 -35.46 10.22
N PRO A 63 22.31 -35.64 11.19
CA PRO A 63 21.56 -36.88 11.33
C PRO A 63 20.59 -37.05 10.13
N ALA A 64 20.32 -38.32 9.78
CA ALA A 64 19.33 -38.65 8.77
C ALA A 64 17.96 -38.08 9.17
N SER A 65 17.24 -37.54 8.21
CA SER A 65 15.92 -36.96 8.40
C SER A 65 14.99 -37.37 7.26
N GLU A 66 13.71 -37.60 7.57
CA GLU A 66 12.69 -37.84 6.54
C GLU A 66 12.41 -36.60 5.67
N ASP A 67 12.72 -35.41 6.20
CA ASP A 67 12.44 -34.13 5.53
C ASP A 67 13.59 -33.67 4.61
N VAL A 68 14.78 -34.25 4.75
CA VAL A 68 15.97 -33.91 3.98
C VAL A 68 16.45 -35.15 3.24
N SER A 69 16.42 -35.10 1.90
CA SER A 69 16.83 -36.23 1.05
C SER A 69 18.34 -36.32 0.89
N LYS A 70 19.06 -35.21 0.98
CA LYS A 70 20.50 -35.14 0.81
C LYS A 70 21.09 -33.93 1.55
N VAL A 71 22.27 -34.11 2.16
CA VAL A 71 23.12 -33.03 2.67
C VAL A 71 24.48 -33.14 1.99
N GLU A 72 24.99 -32.05 1.48
CA GLU A 72 26.25 -32.03 0.74
C GLU A 72 27.07 -30.78 1.04
N ALA A 73 28.39 -30.95 1.26
CA ALA A 73 29.29 -29.82 1.34
C ALA A 73 29.66 -29.33 -0.05
N MET A 74 29.34 -28.09 -0.36
CA MET A 74 29.72 -27.42 -1.62
C MET A 74 30.62 -26.22 -1.29
N GLY A 75 31.92 -26.42 -1.39
CA GLY A 75 32.87 -25.41 -0.93
C GLY A 75 32.69 -25.09 0.56
N PRO A 76 32.53 -23.83 0.96
CA PRO A 76 32.35 -23.42 2.35
C PRO A 76 30.90 -23.50 2.86
N TYR A 77 30.00 -24.15 2.12
CA TYR A 77 28.58 -24.26 2.44
C TYR A 77 28.15 -25.69 2.70
N VAL A 78 27.24 -25.87 3.64
CA VAL A 78 26.49 -27.12 3.83
C VAL A 78 25.12 -26.92 3.15
N ASN A 79 24.88 -27.66 2.08
CA ASN A 79 23.69 -27.54 1.25
C ASN A 79 22.69 -28.67 1.57
N PHE A 80 21.45 -28.30 1.78
CA PHE A 80 20.36 -29.20 2.14
C PHE A 80 19.40 -29.33 0.97
N PHE A 81 19.09 -30.54 0.58
CA PHE A 81 18.08 -30.88 -0.43
C PHE A 81 16.89 -31.52 0.28
N LEU A 82 15.74 -30.88 0.17
CA LEU A 82 14.53 -31.35 0.84
C LEU A 82 13.97 -32.64 0.19
N ASN A 83 13.30 -33.45 0.99
CA ASN A 83 12.45 -34.51 0.47
C ASN A 83 11.20 -33.88 -0.15
N LYS A 84 11.08 -33.97 -1.48
CA LYS A 84 10.02 -33.30 -2.24
C LYS A 84 8.62 -33.75 -1.85
N GLU A 85 8.42 -35.04 -1.56
CA GLU A 85 7.09 -35.56 -1.15
C GLU A 85 6.67 -34.99 0.19
N ASN A 86 7.58 -35.02 1.19
CA ASN A 86 7.30 -34.46 2.51
C ASN A 86 7.12 -32.95 2.42
N TYR A 87 7.89 -32.25 1.60
CA TYR A 87 7.73 -30.82 1.34
C TYR A 87 6.33 -30.50 0.78
N VAL A 88 5.94 -31.19 -0.29
CA VAL A 88 4.61 -31.03 -0.91
C VAL A 88 3.51 -31.28 0.12
N LYS A 89 3.59 -32.39 0.86
CA LYS A 89 2.62 -32.73 1.91
C LYS A 89 2.47 -31.62 2.95
N GLU A 90 3.60 -31.07 3.41
CA GLU A 90 3.61 -30.00 4.42
C GLU A 90 2.98 -28.71 3.90
N VAL A 91 3.32 -28.28 2.68
CA VAL A 91 2.77 -27.06 2.08
C VAL A 91 1.26 -27.21 1.85
N LEU A 92 0.82 -28.35 1.31
CA LEU A 92 -0.60 -28.62 1.08
C LEU A 92 -1.43 -28.63 2.38
N ALA A 93 -0.84 -29.07 3.49
CA ALA A 93 -1.48 -29.04 4.80
C ALA A 93 -1.64 -27.63 5.39
N LYS A 94 -0.72 -26.71 5.08
CA LYS A 94 -0.72 -25.33 5.58
C LYS A 94 -1.68 -24.41 4.83
N VAL A 95 -1.84 -24.60 3.52
CA VAL A 95 -2.60 -23.68 2.66
C VAL A 95 -4.09 -24.00 2.72
N ASN A 96 -4.86 -23.08 3.29
CA ASN A 96 -6.31 -23.16 3.44
C ASN A 96 -6.97 -21.82 3.05
N GLY A 97 -8.28 -21.71 3.17
CA GLY A 97 -9.03 -20.50 2.77
C GLY A 97 -8.66 -19.21 3.52
N THR A 98 -7.96 -19.31 4.64
CA THR A 98 -7.45 -18.14 5.42
C THR A 98 -5.94 -18.00 5.33
N TYR A 99 -5.30 -18.70 4.40
CA TYR A 99 -3.85 -18.67 4.25
C TYR A 99 -3.32 -17.25 4.10
N GLY A 100 -2.24 -16.94 4.80
CA GLY A 100 -1.67 -15.58 4.88
C GLY A 100 -2.26 -14.70 5.98
N ALA A 101 -3.46 -15.01 6.50
CA ALA A 101 -4.00 -14.31 7.66
C ALA A 101 -3.18 -14.62 8.92
N GLN A 102 -2.91 -13.59 9.72
CA GLN A 102 -2.12 -13.69 10.93
C GLN A 102 -2.78 -12.89 12.07
N GLU A 103 -2.41 -13.18 13.31
CA GLU A 103 -2.92 -12.48 14.50
C GLU A 103 -1.86 -11.57 15.15
N ILE A 104 -0.85 -11.14 14.41
CA ILE A 104 0.25 -10.27 14.90
C ILE A 104 -0.31 -8.95 15.45
N GLY A 105 -1.34 -8.45 14.80
CA GLY A 105 -2.02 -7.20 15.14
C GLY A 105 -3.18 -7.33 16.13
N LYS A 106 -3.45 -8.53 16.65
CA LYS A 106 -4.60 -8.75 17.54
C LYS A 106 -4.56 -7.83 18.77
N GLY A 107 -5.62 -7.07 18.94
CA GLY A 107 -5.74 -6.09 20.03
C GLY A 107 -4.98 -4.79 19.81
N LYS A 108 -4.36 -4.59 18.63
CA LYS A 108 -3.65 -3.37 18.25
C LYS A 108 -4.41 -2.60 17.19
N THR A 109 -4.27 -1.27 17.22
CA THR A 109 -4.93 -0.37 16.27
C THR A 109 -3.89 0.37 15.43
N VAL A 110 -4.14 0.45 14.12
CA VAL A 110 -3.37 1.26 13.17
C VAL A 110 -4.29 2.32 12.58
N CYS A 111 -3.94 3.60 12.72
CA CYS A 111 -4.57 4.68 11.97
C CYS A 111 -3.79 4.91 10.68
N ILE A 112 -4.46 5.03 9.55
CA ILE A 112 -3.84 5.38 8.27
C ILE A 112 -4.54 6.61 7.70
N ASP A 113 -3.78 7.70 7.58
CA ASP A 113 -4.21 8.96 6.97
C ASP A 113 -3.72 8.98 5.52
N TYR A 114 -4.66 8.98 4.57
CA TYR A 114 -4.34 8.93 3.15
C TYR A 114 -5.46 9.52 2.29
N SER A 115 -5.20 9.73 1.01
CA SER A 115 -6.03 10.46 0.05
C SER A 115 -6.08 11.96 0.33
N SER A 116 -6.78 12.39 1.34
CA SER A 116 -6.77 13.74 1.95
C SER A 116 -6.82 14.90 0.95
N PRO A 117 -7.79 14.91 0.00
CA PRO A 117 -7.88 15.97 -1.00
C PRO A 117 -8.40 17.28 -0.40
N ASN A 118 -8.01 18.40 -1.02
CA ASN A 118 -8.60 19.70 -0.72
C ASN A 118 -9.97 19.81 -1.37
N ILE A 119 -11.01 20.17 -0.61
CA ILE A 119 -12.35 20.39 -1.16
C ILE A 119 -12.38 21.54 -2.18
N ALA A 120 -13.37 21.56 -3.04
CA ALA A 120 -13.51 22.52 -4.15
C ALA A 120 -12.35 22.49 -5.16
N LYS A 121 -11.57 21.42 -5.18
CA LYS A 121 -10.51 21.15 -6.16
C LYS A 121 -10.70 19.79 -6.79
N ASN A 122 -10.29 19.66 -8.04
CA ASN A 122 -10.38 18.38 -8.73
C ASN A 122 -9.46 17.33 -8.09
N PHE A 123 -9.93 16.09 -8.08
CA PHE A 123 -9.16 14.94 -7.65
C PHE A 123 -8.17 14.58 -8.77
N HIS A 124 -6.91 14.92 -8.59
CA HIS A 124 -5.86 14.70 -9.58
C HIS A 124 -5.04 13.44 -9.28
N VAL A 125 -4.18 13.08 -10.21
CA VAL A 125 -3.35 11.85 -10.14
C VAL A 125 -2.46 11.76 -8.88
N GLY A 126 -2.03 12.88 -8.30
CA GLY A 126 -1.29 12.87 -7.03
C GLY A 126 -2.14 12.38 -5.86
N HIS A 127 -3.44 12.73 -5.83
CA HIS A 127 -4.39 12.17 -4.86
C HIS A 127 -4.67 10.69 -5.13
N LEU A 128 -4.66 10.25 -6.40
CA LEU A 128 -4.83 8.85 -6.77
C LEU A 128 -3.73 7.99 -6.14
N ARG A 129 -2.48 8.45 -6.21
CA ARG A 129 -1.32 7.70 -5.69
C ARG A 129 -1.38 7.48 -4.19
N THR A 130 -1.60 8.54 -3.39
CA THR A 130 -1.74 8.38 -1.94
C THR A 130 -2.90 7.47 -1.59
N THR A 131 -4.01 7.56 -2.32
CA THR A 131 -5.20 6.73 -2.12
C THR A 131 -4.91 5.25 -2.37
N ILE A 132 -4.21 4.91 -3.44
CA ILE A 132 -3.83 3.54 -3.80
C ILE A 132 -2.85 2.96 -2.77
N ILE A 133 -1.80 3.69 -2.40
CA ILE A 133 -0.80 3.25 -1.42
C ILE A 133 -1.45 3.03 -0.06
N GLY A 134 -2.22 4.00 0.43
CA GLY A 134 -2.88 3.92 1.73
C GLY A 134 -3.88 2.77 1.82
N ASN A 135 -4.66 2.55 0.76
CA ASN A 135 -5.60 1.44 0.70
C ASN A 135 -4.91 0.06 0.71
N SER A 136 -3.79 -0.08 0.01
CA SER A 136 -3.01 -1.32 0.06
C SER A 136 -2.43 -1.56 1.45
N LEU A 137 -1.88 -0.53 2.11
CA LEU A 137 -1.42 -0.65 3.49
C LEU A 137 -2.57 -1.04 4.44
N TYR A 138 -3.77 -0.49 4.25
CA TYR A 138 -4.96 -0.92 4.99
C TYR A 138 -5.18 -2.43 4.89
N HIS A 139 -5.26 -2.97 3.66
CA HIS A 139 -5.49 -4.41 3.46
C HIS A 139 -4.36 -5.27 4.04
N ILE A 140 -3.10 -4.81 3.97
CA ILE A 140 -1.95 -5.52 4.54
C ILE A 140 -2.06 -5.60 6.06
N PHE A 141 -2.35 -4.50 6.75
CA PHE A 141 -2.49 -4.49 8.21
C PHE A 141 -3.74 -5.26 8.68
N ASP A 142 -4.85 -5.14 7.95
CA ASP A 142 -6.08 -5.91 8.22
C ASP A 142 -5.82 -7.42 8.12
N LYS A 143 -5.10 -7.89 7.07
CA LYS A 143 -4.71 -9.30 6.91
C LYS A 143 -3.80 -9.81 8.03
N LEU A 144 -3.06 -8.93 8.68
CA LEU A 144 -2.23 -9.24 9.86
C LEU A 144 -3.00 -9.16 11.19
N GLY A 145 -4.31 -8.89 11.16
CA GLY A 145 -5.19 -8.89 12.32
C GLY A 145 -5.21 -7.59 13.13
N TYR A 146 -4.69 -6.49 12.58
CA TYR A 146 -4.85 -5.16 13.22
C TYR A 146 -6.26 -4.64 13.00
N LYS A 147 -6.77 -3.89 14.00
CA LYS A 147 -7.86 -2.96 13.75
C LYS A 147 -7.31 -1.77 12.99
N VAL A 148 -7.83 -1.49 11.79
CA VAL A 148 -7.37 -0.35 10.98
C VAL A 148 -8.45 0.72 10.93
N GLU A 149 -8.08 1.95 11.27
CA GLU A 149 -8.92 3.15 11.15
C GLU A 149 -8.44 3.95 9.93
N ARG A 150 -9.25 3.97 8.87
CA ARG A 150 -8.96 4.65 7.60
C ARG A 150 -9.45 6.09 7.66
N ILE A 151 -8.51 7.03 7.65
CA ILE A 151 -8.79 8.45 7.85
C ILE A 151 -8.56 9.22 6.55
N ASN A 152 -9.57 9.99 6.14
CA ASN A 152 -9.49 10.95 5.07
C ASN A 152 -9.47 12.36 5.69
N HIS A 153 -8.27 12.92 5.81
CA HIS A 153 -8.05 14.24 6.39
C HIS A 153 -8.20 15.33 5.34
N LEU A 154 -9.45 15.73 5.08
CA LEU A 154 -9.78 16.69 4.03
C LEU A 154 -9.15 18.06 4.28
N GLY A 155 -8.59 18.69 3.26
CA GLY A 155 -8.21 20.10 3.27
C GLY A 155 -9.46 20.98 3.09
N ASP A 156 -10.24 21.11 4.15
CA ASP A 156 -11.57 21.74 4.11
C ASP A 156 -11.66 23.03 4.94
N TRP A 157 -10.53 23.59 5.38
CA TRP A 157 -10.51 24.81 6.18
C TRP A 157 -9.36 25.73 5.81
N GLY A 158 -9.63 27.04 5.72
CA GLY A 158 -8.61 28.04 5.42
C GLY A 158 -9.13 29.24 4.63
N THR A 159 -8.30 30.25 4.47
CA THR A 159 -8.61 31.53 3.79
C THR A 159 -9.08 31.36 2.34
N GLN A 160 -8.72 30.25 1.68
CA GLN A 160 -9.19 29.91 0.34
C GLN A 160 -10.72 29.80 0.25
N PHE A 161 -11.39 29.44 1.33
CA PHE A 161 -12.86 29.34 1.35
C PHE A 161 -13.52 30.71 1.45
N GLY A 162 -12.90 31.67 2.15
CA GLY A 162 -13.33 33.05 2.07
C GLY A 162 -13.29 33.60 0.65
N LYS A 163 -12.21 33.31 -0.09
CA LYS A 163 -12.11 33.67 -1.52
C LYS A 163 -13.19 33.01 -2.36
N LEU A 164 -13.45 31.72 -2.13
CA LEU A 164 -14.46 30.98 -2.87
C LEU A 164 -15.88 31.49 -2.58
N ILE A 165 -16.19 31.86 -1.33
CA ILE A 165 -17.47 32.47 -0.97
C ILE A 165 -17.66 33.81 -1.69
N VAL A 166 -16.67 34.69 -1.70
CA VAL A 166 -16.71 35.95 -2.46
C VAL A 166 -16.92 35.68 -3.94
N ALA A 167 -16.16 34.72 -4.51
CA ALA A 167 -16.28 34.35 -5.92
C ALA A 167 -17.69 33.86 -6.26
N TYR A 168 -18.28 33.02 -5.42
CA TYR A 168 -19.63 32.52 -5.58
C TYR A 168 -20.66 33.66 -5.55
N LYS A 169 -20.58 34.54 -4.56
CA LYS A 169 -21.53 35.67 -4.42
C LYS A 169 -21.44 36.68 -5.57
N LYS A 170 -20.27 36.84 -6.21
CA LYS A 170 -20.08 37.80 -7.31
C LYS A 170 -20.35 37.20 -8.69
N TRP A 171 -19.94 35.96 -8.94
CA TRP A 171 -19.88 35.35 -10.27
C TRP A 171 -20.45 33.95 -10.37
N GLY A 172 -20.89 33.36 -9.26
CA GLY A 172 -21.53 32.05 -9.22
C GLY A 172 -23.05 32.13 -9.25
N SER A 173 -23.68 31.01 -9.51
CA SER A 173 -25.09 30.79 -9.25
C SER A 173 -25.30 29.39 -8.69
N LYS A 174 -26.36 29.21 -7.92
CA LYS A 174 -26.71 27.93 -7.33
C LYS A 174 -26.89 26.84 -8.39
N GLU A 175 -27.64 27.19 -9.45
CA GLU A 175 -27.94 26.31 -10.57
C GLU A 175 -26.66 25.83 -11.28
N ALA A 176 -25.71 26.73 -11.54
CA ALA A 176 -24.46 26.39 -12.22
C ALA A 176 -23.57 25.51 -11.37
N VAL A 177 -23.54 25.74 -10.05
CA VAL A 177 -22.75 24.92 -9.10
C VAL A 177 -23.40 23.55 -8.91
N GLU A 178 -24.72 23.43 -8.81
CA GLU A 178 -25.44 22.16 -8.72
C GLU A 178 -25.33 21.33 -10.01
N GLU A 179 -25.30 21.98 -11.18
CA GLU A 179 -25.17 21.31 -12.48
C GLU A 179 -23.73 20.81 -12.73
N LYS A 180 -22.73 21.64 -12.45
CA LYS A 180 -21.34 21.41 -12.86
C LYS A 180 -20.40 20.96 -11.73
N GLY A 181 -20.82 21.14 -10.47
CA GLY A 181 -20.02 20.73 -9.32
C GLY A 181 -18.67 21.45 -9.19
N ILE A 182 -17.61 20.70 -8.89
CA ILE A 182 -16.24 21.22 -8.69
C ILE A 182 -15.72 22.04 -9.90
N PRO A 183 -15.93 21.68 -11.16
CA PRO A 183 -15.55 22.52 -12.30
C PRO A 183 -16.08 23.96 -12.24
N GLU A 184 -17.29 24.18 -11.77
CA GLU A 184 -17.81 25.54 -11.59
C GLU A 184 -17.17 26.26 -10.41
N LEU A 185 -16.99 25.58 -9.28
CA LEU A 185 -16.26 26.14 -8.13
C LEU A 185 -14.85 26.56 -8.51
N LEU A 186 -14.16 25.75 -9.30
CA LEU A 186 -12.81 26.06 -9.78
C LEU A 186 -12.83 27.24 -10.76
N ARG A 187 -13.80 27.31 -11.68
CA ARG A 187 -13.96 28.43 -12.62
C ARG A 187 -14.08 29.76 -11.90
N ILE A 188 -14.98 29.84 -10.91
CA ILE A 188 -15.18 31.08 -10.16
C ILE A 188 -14.00 31.40 -9.26
N TYR A 189 -13.31 30.39 -8.73
CA TYR A 189 -12.08 30.59 -7.93
C TYR A 189 -10.94 31.16 -8.76
N VAL A 190 -10.72 30.66 -9.99
CA VAL A 190 -9.74 31.24 -10.93
C VAL A 190 -10.10 32.69 -11.26
N LYS A 191 -11.38 32.94 -11.55
CA LYS A 191 -11.86 34.29 -11.81
C LYS A 191 -11.64 35.24 -10.63
N PHE A 192 -11.78 34.75 -9.39
CA PHE A 192 -11.46 35.56 -8.21
C PHE A 192 -10.00 36.02 -8.24
N HIS A 193 -9.07 35.14 -8.57
CA HIS A 193 -7.64 35.50 -8.62
C HIS A 193 -7.33 36.52 -9.72
N GLU A 194 -7.91 36.34 -10.91
CA GLU A 194 -7.75 37.29 -12.03
C GLU A 194 -8.29 38.69 -11.70
N GLU A 195 -9.42 38.77 -11.00
CA GLU A 195 -10.01 40.05 -10.60
C GLU A 195 -9.31 40.65 -9.37
N ALA A 196 -8.81 39.84 -8.44
CA ALA A 196 -8.05 40.30 -7.27
C ALA A 196 -6.69 40.92 -7.62
N GLU A 197 -6.10 40.56 -8.77
CA GLU A 197 -4.92 41.25 -9.30
C GLU A 197 -5.21 42.71 -9.71
N LYS A 198 -6.48 43.01 -10.04
CA LYS A 198 -6.93 44.33 -10.46
C LYS A 198 -7.54 45.13 -9.31
N ASP A 199 -8.12 44.47 -8.33
CA ASP A 199 -8.83 45.03 -7.17
C ASP A 199 -8.48 44.25 -5.90
N ASP A 200 -7.49 44.75 -5.14
CA ASP A 200 -7.03 44.10 -3.90
C ASP A 200 -8.08 44.08 -2.78
N THR A 201 -9.12 44.93 -2.87
CA THR A 201 -10.24 44.91 -1.90
C THR A 201 -10.97 43.56 -1.86
N LEU A 202 -10.88 42.75 -2.93
CA LEU A 202 -11.40 41.38 -2.96
C LEU A 202 -10.71 40.46 -1.96
N ASN A 203 -9.42 40.64 -1.75
CA ASN A 203 -8.68 39.88 -0.74
C ASN A 203 -9.12 40.27 0.68
N ASP A 204 -9.45 41.53 0.94
CA ASP A 204 -10.01 41.96 2.23
C ASP A 204 -11.39 41.34 2.47
N GLN A 205 -12.28 41.39 1.46
CA GLN A 205 -13.58 40.71 1.52
C GLN A 205 -13.43 39.21 1.81
N ALA A 206 -12.46 38.56 1.19
CA ALA A 206 -12.21 37.13 1.43
C ALA A 206 -11.73 36.85 2.88
N ARG A 207 -10.91 37.73 3.44
CA ARG A 207 -10.49 37.64 4.86
C ARG A 207 -11.69 37.84 5.79
N GLU A 208 -12.57 38.80 5.49
CA GLU A 208 -13.81 39.02 6.26
C GLU A 208 -14.73 37.81 6.24
N TRP A 209 -14.94 37.20 5.06
CA TRP A 209 -15.76 35.99 4.96
C TRP A 209 -15.14 34.80 5.70
N PHE A 210 -13.82 34.64 5.67
CA PHE A 210 -13.17 33.60 6.44
C PHE A 210 -13.25 33.88 7.95
N ALA A 211 -13.10 35.12 8.38
CA ALA A 211 -13.31 35.51 9.79
C ALA A 211 -14.75 35.22 10.25
N LYS A 212 -15.77 35.45 9.41
CA LYS A 212 -17.15 35.05 9.68
C LYS A 212 -17.29 33.55 9.88
N MET A 213 -16.64 32.73 9.03
CA MET A 213 -16.63 31.27 9.19
C MET A 213 -16.03 30.88 10.55
N GLU A 214 -14.90 31.50 10.96
CA GLU A 214 -14.26 31.23 12.24
C GLU A 214 -15.12 31.64 13.44
N GLN A 215 -15.94 32.69 13.29
CA GLN A 215 -16.90 33.17 14.31
C GLN A 215 -18.20 32.39 14.35
N GLY A 216 -18.42 31.44 13.44
CA GLY A 216 -19.62 30.61 13.40
C GLY A 216 -20.82 31.27 12.71
N ASP A 217 -20.60 32.23 11.81
CA ASP A 217 -21.66 32.86 11.02
C ASP A 217 -22.43 31.82 10.20
N GLU A 218 -23.74 31.79 10.34
CA GLU A 218 -24.61 30.77 9.74
C GLU A 218 -24.58 30.79 8.20
N GLU A 219 -24.53 31.99 7.58
CA GLU A 219 -24.48 32.09 6.12
C GLU A 219 -23.14 31.57 5.59
N ALA A 220 -22.04 32.01 6.20
CA ALA A 220 -20.70 31.60 5.77
C ALA A 220 -20.49 30.08 5.91
N LEU A 221 -20.92 29.50 7.04
CA LEU A 221 -20.83 28.06 7.28
C LEU A 221 -21.74 27.26 6.37
N SER A 222 -22.96 27.72 6.09
CA SER A 222 -23.90 27.03 5.20
C SER A 222 -23.37 26.97 3.75
N ILE A 223 -22.77 28.05 3.25
CA ILE A 223 -22.17 28.07 1.91
C ILE A 223 -20.94 27.15 1.86
N TRP A 224 -20.09 27.21 2.88
CA TRP A 224 -18.91 26.35 2.97
C TRP A 224 -19.28 24.85 3.06
N GLU A 225 -20.24 24.48 3.87
CA GLU A 225 -20.73 23.11 4.01
C GLU A 225 -21.29 22.57 2.70
N TRP A 226 -22.05 23.40 2.00
CA TRP A 226 -22.57 23.06 0.66
C TRP A 226 -21.42 22.80 -0.35
N PHE A 227 -20.36 23.62 -0.36
CA PHE A 227 -19.18 23.36 -1.20
C PHE A 227 -18.48 22.05 -0.83
N LYS A 228 -18.42 21.73 0.45
CA LYS A 228 -17.89 20.47 0.95
C LYS A 228 -18.73 19.29 0.46
N ASP A 229 -20.05 19.36 0.58
CA ASP A 229 -20.95 18.29 0.16
C ASP A 229 -20.83 18.01 -1.34
N ILE A 230 -20.79 19.05 -2.18
CA ILE A 230 -20.58 18.92 -3.63
C ILE A 230 -19.24 18.21 -3.91
N SER A 231 -18.20 18.61 -3.23
CA SER A 231 -16.87 18.01 -3.40
C SER A 231 -16.87 16.53 -2.97
N MET A 232 -17.55 16.21 -1.88
CA MET A 232 -17.64 14.85 -1.36
C MET A 232 -18.43 13.92 -2.29
N VAL A 233 -19.45 14.39 -2.98
CA VAL A 233 -20.16 13.59 -4.00
C VAL A 233 -19.20 13.13 -5.10
N GLU A 234 -18.34 14.03 -5.58
CA GLU A 234 -17.36 13.71 -6.62
C GLU A 234 -16.26 12.78 -6.11
N TYR A 235 -15.70 13.04 -4.93
CA TYR A 235 -14.65 12.19 -4.37
C TYR A 235 -15.15 10.78 -4.07
N LYS A 236 -16.34 10.62 -3.48
CA LYS A 236 -16.96 9.31 -3.23
C LYS A 236 -17.23 8.53 -4.52
N ARG A 237 -17.53 9.23 -5.64
CA ARG A 237 -17.66 8.59 -6.94
C ARG A 237 -16.33 7.98 -7.40
N ILE A 238 -15.22 8.71 -7.24
CA ILE A 238 -13.87 8.20 -7.58
C ILE A 238 -13.49 7.04 -6.64
N TYR A 239 -13.74 7.17 -5.34
CA TYR A 239 -13.50 6.08 -4.39
C TYR A 239 -14.29 4.82 -4.73
N LYS A 240 -15.55 4.98 -5.16
CA LYS A 240 -16.36 3.86 -5.64
C LYS A 240 -15.78 3.20 -6.89
N MET A 241 -15.24 3.97 -7.85
CA MET A 241 -14.53 3.41 -9.01
C MET A 241 -13.32 2.58 -8.60
N LEU A 242 -12.59 3.03 -7.58
CA LEU A 242 -11.43 2.33 -7.02
C LEU A 242 -11.80 1.19 -6.06
N ASN A 243 -13.09 0.98 -5.78
CA ASN A 243 -13.59 0.03 -4.77
C ASN A 243 -13.01 0.31 -3.38
N MET A 244 -12.97 1.57 -2.98
CA MET A 244 -12.40 2.06 -1.71
C MET A 244 -13.41 2.87 -0.93
N ASP A 245 -13.26 2.89 0.40
CA ASP A 245 -14.02 3.75 1.30
C ASP A 245 -13.16 4.10 2.53
N PHE A 246 -13.65 5.03 3.37
CA PHE A 246 -12.98 5.48 4.59
C PHE A 246 -13.92 5.34 5.77
N ASP A 247 -13.35 5.08 6.94
CA ASP A 247 -14.11 5.02 8.19
C ASP A 247 -14.39 6.43 8.72
N HIS A 248 -13.45 7.38 8.48
CA HIS A 248 -13.51 8.73 9.00
C HIS A 248 -13.19 9.78 7.93
N TYR A 249 -14.08 10.74 7.77
CA TYR A 249 -13.88 11.95 6.97
C TYR A 249 -13.72 13.14 7.92
N THR A 250 -12.56 13.22 8.60
CA THR A 250 -12.23 14.24 9.59
C THR A 250 -11.17 15.18 9.02
N GLY A 251 -11.64 16.24 8.35
CA GLY A 251 -10.78 17.26 7.75
C GLY A 251 -10.25 18.29 8.75
N GLU A 252 -9.53 19.29 8.26
CA GLU A 252 -8.97 20.39 9.05
C GLU A 252 -10.04 21.12 9.88
N SER A 253 -11.25 21.27 9.32
CA SER A 253 -12.38 21.92 9.99
C SER A 253 -12.80 21.21 11.29
N PHE A 254 -12.65 19.89 11.35
CA PHE A 254 -12.97 19.09 12.54
C PHE A 254 -12.03 19.36 13.71
N TYR A 255 -10.81 19.80 13.46
CA TYR A 255 -9.79 20.02 14.49
C TYR A 255 -9.67 21.50 14.93
N ARG A 256 -10.41 22.41 14.31
CA ARG A 256 -10.29 23.87 14.57
C ARG A 256 -10.46 24.27 16.04
N ASP A 257 -11.42 23.66 16.71
CA ASP A 257 -11.75 23.91 18.14
C ASP A 257 -10.81 23.18 19.11
N LYS A 258 -9.96 22.29 18.62
CA LYS A 258 -9.03 21.46 19.40
C LYS A 258 -7.60 22.04 19.44
N THR A 259 -7.30 23.02 18.60
CA THR A 259 -5.97 23.63 18.50
C THR A 259 -5.59 24.46 19.74
N ALA A 260 -6.56 25.11 20.37
CA ALA A 260 -6.33 25.95 21.56
C ALA A 260 -5.72 25.14 22.72
N ALA A 261 -6.19 23.92 22.95
CA ALA A 261 -5.68 23.05 24.01
C ALA A 261 -4.20 22.67 23.76
N VAL A 262 -3.85 22.42 22.49
CA VAL A 262 -2.45 22.10 22.10
C VAL A 262 -1.54 23.29 22.34
N VAL A 263 -1.96 24.49 21.97
CA VAL A 263 -1.18 25.72 22.18
C VAL A 263 -0.97 25.97 23.68
N GLU A 264 -2.01 25.77 24.51
CA GLU A 264 -1.89 25.97 25.94
C GLU A 264 -0.92 24.95 26.57
N GLU A 265 -0.99 23.69 26.20
CA GLU A 265 -0.05 22.66 26.68
C GLU A 265 1.41 22.98 26.25
N LEU A 266 1.63 23.48 25.03
CA LEU A 266 2.95 23.91 24.58
C LEU A 266 3.48 25.08 25.41
N LYS A 267 2.63 26.02 25.84
CA LYS A 267 2.99 27.12 26.75
C LYS A 267 3.34 26.60 28.14
N GLU A 268 2.51 25.76 28.72
CA GLU A 268 2.73 25.16 30.04
C GLU A 268 4.06 24.41 30.12
N LYS A 269 4.43 23.75 29.03
CA LYS A 269 5.71 23.03 28.89
C LYS A 269 6.89 23.94 28.52
N ASN A 270 6.69 25.25 28.39
CA ASN A 270 7.71 26.23 27.99
C ASN A 270 8.39 25.91 26.65
N LEU A 271 7.67 25.32 25.71
CA LEU A 271 8.18 24.97 24.39
C LEU A 271 8.00 26.07 23.34
N LEU A 272 7.10 27.05 23.59
CA LEU A 272 6.84 28.14 22.67
C LEU A 272 7.84 29.30 22.86
N LYS A 273 8.37 29.78 21.75
CA LYS A 273 9.18 30.97 21.64
C LYS A 273 8.57 31.94 20.63
N GLU A 274 8.67 33.24 20.92
CA GLU A 274 8.31 34.27 19.93
C GLU A 274 9.47 34.47 18.96
N SER A 275 9.18 34.43 17.66
CA SER A 275 10.11 34.71 16.60
C SER A 275 9.43 35.55 15.53
N GLU A 276 9.94 36.77 15.26
CA GLU A 276 9.38 37.71 14.29
C GLU A 276 7.87 37.99 14.43
N GLY A 277 7.36 37.92 15.68
CA GLY A 277 5.96 38.09 16.03
C GLY A 277 5.09 36.84 15.84
N ALA A 278 5.63 35.70 15.43
CA ALA A 278 4.95 34.40 15.37
C ALA A 278 5.40 33.52 16.54
N MET A 279 4.59 32.52 16.90
CA MET A 279 4.95 31.53 17.93
C MET A 279 5.49 30.28 17.27
N ILE A 280 6.68 29.86 17.68
CA ILE A 280 7.40 28.70 17.16
C ILE A 280 7.80 27.73 18.27
N VAL A 281 8.04 26.46 17.91
CA VAL A 281 8.85 25.54 18.70
C VAL A 281 10.22 25.46 18.05
N ASP A 282 11.26 25.77 18.81
CA ASP A 282 12.64 25.72 18.38
C ASP A 282 13.11 24.28 18.23
N LEU A 283 13.68 23.92 17.08
CA LEU A 283 14.16 22.59 16.74
C LEU A 283 15.63 22.59 16.30
N ASP A 284 16.38 23.67 16.56
CA ASP A 284 17.78 23.81 16.14
C ASP A 284 18.67 22.69 16.69
N GLU A 285 18.44 22.22 17.92
CA GLU A 285 19.18 21.10 18.52
C GLU A 285 19.01 19.77 17.77
N TYR A 286 17.99 19.68 16.90
CA TYR A 286 17.65 18.50 16.10
C TYR A 286 17.97 18.67 14.62
N ASP A 287 18.75 19.71 14.28
CA ASP A 287 19.12 20.05 12.89
C ASP A 287 17.90 20.24 11.97
N MET A 288 16.84 20.85 12.53
CA MET A 288 15.60 21.14 11.82
C MET A 288 15.24 22.63 11.95
N ALA A 289 14.64 23.18 10.90
CA ALA A 289 14.02 24.50 10.98
C ALA A 289 12.91 24.52 12.07
N PRO A 290 12.66 25.66 12.73
CA PRO A 290 11.66 25.76 13.78
C PRO A 290 10.26 25.40 13.28
N CYS A 291 9.48 24.74 14.12
CA CYS A 291 8.08 24.45 13.82
C CYS A 291 7.20 25.66 14.15
N LEU A 292 6.61 26.24 13.12
CA LEU A 292 5.66 27.36 13.29
C LEU A 292 4.35 26.84 13.88
N VAL A 293 3.86 27.43 14.98
CA VAL A 293 2.63 27.01 15.70
C VAL A 293 1.51 28.03 15.51
N MET A 294 1.80 29.34 15.62
CA MET A 294 0.81 30.41 15.42
C MET A 294 1.42 31.55 14.60
N LYS A 295 0.59 32.15 13.74
CA LYS A 295 0.95 33.39 13.03
C LYS A 295 0.91 34.62 13.93
N LYS A 296 1.40 35.75 13.41
CA LYS A 296 1.37 37.07 14.08
C LYS A 296 -0.04 37.52 14.48
N ASP A 297 -1.04 37.16 13.68
CA ASP A 297 -2.46 37.48 13.92
C ASP A 297 -3.14 36.53 14.91
N GLY A 298 -2.40 35.59 15.50
CA GLY A 298 -2.91 34.60 16.43
C GLY A 298 -3.64 33.42 15.78
N SER A 299 -3.71 33.37 14.44
CA SER A 299 -4.36 32.26 13.73
C SER A 299 -3.53 30.98 13.78
N SER A 300 -4.21 29.82 13.88
CA SER A 300 -3.58 28.52 13.79
C SER A 300 -3.13 28.22 12.35
N ILE A 301 -2.14 27.35 12.24
CA ILE A 301 -1.60 26.89 10.97
C ILE A 301 -1.70 25.38 10.83
N TYR A 302 -1.23 24.84 9.72
CA TYR A 302 -1.25 23.39 9.45
C TYR A 302 -0.65 22.57 10.59
N ALA A 303 0.55 22.94 11.07
CA ALA A 303 1.22 22.20 12.15
C ALA A 303 0.38 22.10 13.43
N THR A 304 -0.31 23.16 13.82
CA THR A 304 -1.17 23.16 15.02
C THR A 304 -2.38 22.25 14.86
N ARG A 305 -2.97 22.23 13.65
CA ARG A 305 -4.09 21.33 13.35
C ARG A 305 -3.65 19.88 13.30
N ASP A 306 -2.47 19.60 12.75
CA ASP A 306 -1.89 18.25 12.72
C ASP A 306 -1.56 17.74 14.13
N LEU A 307 -1.02 18.60 14.99
CA LEU A 307 -0.83 18.28 16.42
C LEU A 307 -2.17 17.94 17.09
N ALA A 308 -3.19 18.76 16.88
CA ALA A 308 -4.54 18.51 17.41
C ALA A 308 -5.12 17.18 16.88
N ALA A 309 -4.89 16.88 15.61
CA ALA A 309 -5.31 15.62 15.00
C ALA A 309 -4.60 14.41 15.62
N ILE A 310 -3.29 14.49 15.85
CA ILE A 310 -2.51 13.44 16.50
C ILE A 310 -3.07 13.12 17.89
N PHE A 311 -3.28 14.14 18.73
CA PHE A 311 -3.80 13.94 20.09
C PHE A 311 -5.23 13.42 20.09
N TYR A 312 -6.09 13.94 19.22
CA TYR A 312 -7.44 13.42 19.04
C TYR A 312 -7.43 11.94 18.67
N ARG A 313 -6.66 11.57 17.63
CA ARG A 313 -6.53 10.17 17.15
C ARG A 313 -5.97 9.25 18.24
N LYS A 314 -4.98 9.73 19.01
CA LYS A 314 -4.44 8.94 20.14
C LYS A 314 -5.46 8.70 21.22
N LYS A 315 -6.23 9.73 21.58
CA LYS A 315 -7.28 9.64 22.58
C LYS A 315 -8.45 8.76 22.13
N GLU A 316 -8.90 8.94 20.90
CA GLU A 316 -10.10 8.28 20.37
C GLU A 316 -9.87 6.83 19.97
N TYR A 317 -8.78 6.58 19.25
CA TYR A 317 -8.51 5.26 18.69
C TYR A 317 -7.47 4.46 19.46
N ASN A 318 -6.75 5.09 20.38
CA ASN A 318 -5.63 4.48 21.14
C ASN A 318 -4.67 3.70 20.24
N PHE A 319 -4.24 4.30 19.13
CA PHE A 319 -3.44 3.64 18.11
C PHE A 319 -2.07 3.18 18.62
N ASP A 320 -1.62 2.05 18.10
CA ASP A 320 -0.24 1.56 18.20
C ASP A 320 0.65 2.15 17.09
N LYS A 321 0.06 2.46 15.92
CA LYS A 321 0.73 3.18 14.83
C LYS A 321 -0.25 4.18 14.23
N CYS A 322 0.25 5.37 13.89
CA CYS A 322 -0.46 6.36 13.08
C CYS A 322 0.40 6.69 11.87
N ILE A 323 -0.05 6.28 10.71
CA ILE A 323 0.67 6.31 9.45
C ILE A 323 0.10 7.43 8.58
N TYR A 324 0.98 8.30 8.08
CA TYR A 324 0.64 9.43 7.21
C TYR A 324 1.21 9.18 5.81
N VAL A 325 0.35 8.91 4.84
CA VAL A 325 0.74 8.65 3.44
C VAL A 325 0.62 9.93 2.65
N THR A 326 1.71 10.68 2.56
CA THR A 326 1.74 12.00 1.90
C THR A 326 2.96 12.15 0.98
N GLY A 327 2.97 13.21 0.16
CA GLY A 327 4.08 13.47 -0.76
C GLY A 327 5.42 13.69 -0.06
N LEU A 328 6.51 13.37 -0.76
CA LEU A 328 7.88 13.52 -0.25
C LEU A 328 8.21 14.96 0.18
N GLU A 329 7.60 15.95 -0.44
CA GLU A 329 7.75 17.37 -0.12
C GLU A 329 7.28 17.73 1.30
N GLN A 330 6.44 16.91 1.92
CA GLN A 330 5.96 17.12 3.29
C GLN A 330 6.86 16.46 4.37
N LYS A 331 7.99 15.87 3.97
CA LYS A 331 8.89 15.16 4.89
C LYS A 331 9.35 16.03 6.07
N LEU A 332 9.75 17.26 5.82
CA LEU A 332 10.20 18.17 6.87
C LEU A 332 9.04 18.52 7.83
N HIS A 333 7.87 18.81 7.28
CA HIS A 333 6.67 19.14 8.07
C HIS A 333 6.33 18.03 9.07
N PHE A 334 6.23 16.79 8.63
CA PHE A 334 5.94 15.67 9.54
C PHE A 334 7.07 15.41 10.52
N ALA A 335 8.33 15.55 10.12
CA ALA A 335 9.46 15.44 11.04
C ALA A 335 9.38 16.49 12.16
N GLN A 336 9.03 17.74 11.84
CA GLN A 336 8.82 18.82 12.82
C GLN A 336 7.65 18.50 13.76
N VAL A 337 6.49 18.17 13.21
CA VAL A 337 5.28 17.89 13.99
C VAL A 337 5.51 16.71 14.95
N PHE A 338 6.08 15.61 14.48
CA PHE A 338 6.36 14.44 15.34
C PHE A 338 7.38 14.75 16.43
N LYS A 339 8.42 15.54 16.10
CA LYS A 339 9.40 15.98 17.09
C LYS A 339 8.76 16.88 18.17
N VAL A 340 7.82 17.74 17.80
CA VAL A 340 7.09 18.57 18.78
C VAL A 340 6.30 17.70 19.75
N VAL A 341 5.61 16.65 19.27
CA VAL A 341 4.89 15.70 20.15
C VAL A 341 5.86 14.98 21.10
N GLU A 342 7.03 14.59 20.62
CA GLU A 342 8.08 13.98 21.45
C GLU A 342 8.57 14.97 22.53
N LEU A 343 8.86 16.23 22.18
CA LEU A 343 9.30 17.27 23.10
C LEU A 343 8.23 17.65 24.14
N MET A 344 6.95 17.47 23.80
CA MET A 344 5.86 17.59 24.77
C MET A 344 5.87 16.47 25.83
N GLY A 345 6.78 15.50 25.74
CA GLY A 345 6.95 14.42 26.70
C GLY A 345 6.16 13.14 26.35
N TYR A 346 5.65 13.04 25.13
CA TYR A 346 4.94 11.84 24.65
C TYR A 346 5.92 10.88 23.95
N GLU A 347 6.60 10.04 24.71
CA GLU A 347 7.64 9.11 24.21
C GLU A 347 7.13 8.16 23.12
N TRP A 348 5.84 7.79 23.16
CA TRP A 348 5.22 6.95 22.12
C TRP A 348 5.29 7.58 20.72
N ALA A 349 5.44 8.89 20.60
CA ALA A 349 5.49 9.56 19.31
C ALA A 349 6.62 9.05 18.41
N LYS A 350 7.77 8.71 19.01
CA LYS A 350 8.97 8.28 18.29
C LYS A 350 8.77 7.01 17.47
N GLU A 351 8.00 6.07 17.98
CA GLU A 351 7.80 4.76 17.35
C GLU A 351 6.45 4.64 16.65
N ASN A 352 5.45 5.40 17.13
CA ASN A 352 4.06 5.22 16.70
C ASN A 352 3.63 6.21 15.61
N LEU A 353 4.33 7.34 15.44
CA LEU A 353 4.04 8.31 14.37
C LEU A 353 4.96 8.05 13.18
N ILE A 354 4.38 7.74 12.03
CA ILE A 354 5.14 7.28 10.87
C ILE A 354 4.72 8.05 9.62
N HIS A 355 5.66 8.75 9.02
CA HIS A 355 5.45 9.32 7.68
C HIS A 355 5.86 8.30 6.61
N VAL A 356 4.95 8.04 5.69
CA VAL A 356 5.16 7.18 4.52
C VAL A 356 5.18 8.07 3.27
N PRO A 357 6.35 8.62 2.91
CA PRO A 357 6.48 9.48 1.75
C PRO A 357 6.40 8.70 0.45
N TYR A 358 5.91 9.36 -0.60
CA TYR A 358 5.89 8.83 -1.96
C TYR A 358 6.39 9.86 -2.97
N GLY A 359 6.95 9.38 -4.08
CA GLY A 359 7.43 10.20 -5.19
C GLY A 359 6.32 10.69 -6.11
N LEU A 360 6.67 11.45 -7.13
CA LEU A 360 5.74 12.07 -8.07
C LEU A 360 5.20 11.08 -9.09
N VAL A 361 4.03 11.42 -9.65
CA VAL A 361 3.45 10.72 -10.80
C VAL A 361 3.46 11.65 -12.00
N SER A 362 3.80 11.10 -13.18
CA SER A 362 3.77 11.82 -14.46
C SER A 362 3.15 10.96 -15.56
N LEU A 363 2.66 11.59 -16.62
CA LEU A 363 2.30 10.93 -17.86
C LEU A 363 3.45 11.09 -18.86
N GLU A 364 3.62 10.08 -19.73
CA GLU A 364 4.56 10.18 -20.84
C GLU A 364 4.19 11.36 -21.75
N GLY A 365 5.17 12.24 -22.03
CA GLY A 365 4.99 13.44 -22.84
C GLY A 365 4.70 14.75 -22.10
N GLY A 366 4.57 14.74 -20.77
CA GLY A 366 4.41 15.98 -20.00
C GLY A 366 4.42 15.78 -18.49
N LYS A 367 5.00 16.75 -17.78
CA LYS A 367 4.81 16.85 -16.34
C LYS A 367 3.36 17.20 -16.05
N LEU A 368 2.72 16.50 -15.11
CA LEU A 368 1.42 16.86 -14.51
C LEU A 368 1.50 18.20 -13.72
N SER A 369 2.38 19.08 -14.13
CA SER A 369 2.74 20.27 -13.37
C SER A 369 1.74 21.39 -13.63
N THR A 370 1.14 21.83 -12.56
CA THR A 370 0.20 22.94 -12.39
C THR A 370 0.67 24.30 -12.88
N ARG A 371 1.92 24.45 -13.36
CA ARG A 371 2.46 25.74 -13.86
C ARG A 371 1.95 26.12 -15.27
N SER A 372 1.40 25.15 -16.03
CA SER A 372 0.88 25.36 -17.40
C SER A 372 -0.62 25.12 -17.56
N GLY A 373 -1.38 24.95 -16.47
CA GLY A 373 -2.84 24.80 -16.53
C GLY A 373 -3.37 23.41 -16.94
N ASN A 374 -2.55 22.46 -17.32
CA ASN A 374 -2.97 21.11 -17.68
C ASN A 374 -2.91 20.17 -16.47
N ILE A 375 -3.98 20.17 -15.67
CA ILE A 375 -4.17 19.20 -14.58
C ILE A 375 -4.78 17.95 -15.18
N VAL A 376 -4.15 16.78 -14.94
CA VAL A 376 -4.73 15.49 -15.34
C VAL A 376 -5.58 14.96 -14.19
N TYR A 377 -6.86 14.79 -14.45
CA TYR A 377 -7.83 14.29 -13.48
C TYR A 377 -7.70 12.79 -13.33
N ALA A 378 -7.78 12.31 -12.10
CA ALA A 378 -7.72 10.87 -11.80
C ALA A 378 -8.85 10.11 -12.49
N GLU A 379 -10.05 10.67 -12.52
CA GLU A 379 -11.21 10.07 -13.17
C GLU A 379 -11.01 9.85 -14.67
N ASP A 380 -10.36 10.81 -15.35
CA ASP A 380 -10.11 10.70 -16.79
C ASP A 380 -9.13 9.56 -17.08
N ILE A 381 -8.07 9.44 -16.26
CA ILE A 381 -7.11 8.32 -16.37
C ILE A 381 -7.82 6.97 -16.16
N LEU A 382 -8.66 6.87 -15.14
CA LEU A 382 -9.38 5.63 -14.85
C LEU A 382 -10.34 5.27 -15.99
N LYS A 383 -11.10 6.24 -16.50
CA LYS A 383 -12.04 6.04 -17.62
C LYS A 383 -11.32 5.67 -18.91
N GLU A 384 -10.20 6.34 -19.22
CA GLU A 384 -9.40 6.04 -20.40
C GLU A 384 -8.82 4.63 -20.32
N SER A 385 -8.30 4.23 -19.16
CA SER A 385 -7.81 2.86 -18.94
C SER A 385 -8.90 1.82 -19.17
N VAL A 386 -10.08 2.02 -18.61
CA VAL A 386 -11.25 1.14 -18.82
C VAL A 386 -11.65 1.08 -20.29
N SER A 387 -11.65 2.23 -21.00
CA SER A 387 -11.97 2.28 -22.43
C SER A 387 -11.00 1.48 -23.27
N LYS A 388 -9.69 1.61 -23.01
CA LYS A 388 -8.65 0.85 -23.74
C LYS A 388 -8.80 -0.66 -23.51
N ILE A 389 -9.06 -1.10 -22.29
CA ILE A 389 -9.31 -2.53 -22.02
C ILE A 389 -10.59 -3.00 -22.70
N ARG A 390 -11.64 -2.19 -22.74
CA ARG A 390 -12.89 -2.51 -23.48
C ARG A 390 -12.63 -2.74 -24.97
N GLU A 391 -11.78 -1.91 -25.59
CA GLU A 391 -11.37 -2.07 -26.99
C GLU A 391 -10.60 -3.38 -27.20
N ILE A 392 -9.66 -3.72 -26.32
CA ILE A 392 -8.89 -4.97 -26.37
C ILE A 392 -9.83 -6.19 -26.23
N ILE A 393 -10.80 -6.13 -25.31
CA ILE A 393 -11.79 -7.21 -25.13
C ILE A 393 -12.64 -7.37 -26.39
N ALA A 394 -13.10 -6.25 -26.98
CA ALA A 394 -13.92 -6.28 -28.19
C ALA A 394 -13.18 -6.91 -29.38
N GLU A 395 -11.86 -6.72 -29.46
CA GLU A 395 -11.02 -7.30 -30.51
C GLU A 395 -10.69 -8.78 -30.25
N LYS A 396 -10.24 -9.12 -29.03
CA LYS A 396 -9.68 -10.45 -28.72
C LYS A 396 -10.71 -11.47 -28.23
N ASN A 397 -11.75 -11.03 -27.55
CA ASN A 397 -12.80 -11.90 -27.01
C ASN A 397 -14.19 -11.24 -27.14
N PRO A 398 -14.72 -11.11 -28.38
CA PRO A 398 -15.97 -10.42 -28.63
C PRO A 398 -17.20 -11.11 -28.01
N ASP A 399 -17.11 -12.36 -27.63
CA ASP A 399 -18.21 -13.15 -27.04
C ASP A 399 -18.14 -13.21 -25.49
N LEU A 400 -17.18 -12.51 -24.87
CA LEU A 400 -17.06 -12.47 -23.42
C LEU A 400 -18.35 -11.92 -22.80
N LYS A 401 -18.89 -12.62 -21.80
CA LYS A 401 -19.99 -12.14 -20.97
C LYS A 401 -19.46 -11.08 -20.01
N ASP A 402 -20.34 -10.15 -19.63
CA ASP A 402 -20.02 -9.09 -18.63
C ASP A 402 -18.79 -8.22 -19.00
N LYS A 403 -18.60 -7.94 -20.30
CA LYS A 403 -17.46 -7.15 -20.84
C LYS A 403 -17.17 -5.88 -20.07
N GLU A 404 -18.22 -5.17 -19.63
CA GLU A 404 -18.08 -3.89 -18.94
C GLU A 404 -17.48 -4.09 -17.53
N ASP A 405 -17.96 -5.08 -16.77
CA ASP A 405 -17.42 -5.43 -15.45
C ASP A 405 -15.95 -5.86 -15.57
N VAL A 406 -15.62 -6.68 -16.56
CA VAL A 406 -14.23 -7.11 -16.82
C VAL A 406 -13.37 -5.92 -17.21
N ALA A 407 -13.86 -5.04 -18.10
CA ALA A 407 -13.13 -3.86 -18.52
C ALA A 407 -12.83 -2.91 -17.34
N GLN A 408 -13.79 -2.73 -16.44
CA GLN A 408 -13.59 -1.95 -15.22
C GLN A 408 -12.54 -2.58 -14.30
N LYS A 409 -12.67 -3.86 -13.96
CA LYS A 409 -11.74 -4.56 -13.07
C LYS A 409 -10.31 -4.56 -13.62
N VAL A 410 -10.15 -4.81 -14.91
CA VAL A 410 -8.83 -4.90 -15.52
C VAL A 410 -8.24 -3.50 -15.78
N GLY A 411 -9.05 -2.55 -16.26
CA GLY A 411 -8.58 -1.19 -16.52
C GLY A 411 -8.14 -0.47 -15.24
N ILE A 412 -8.93 -0.56 -14.18
CA ILE A 412 -8.58 0.02 -12.88
C ILE A 412 -7.42 -0.75 -12.24
N GLY A 413 -7.44 -2.09 -12.31
CA GLY A 413 -6.36 -2.95 -11.83
C GLY A 413 -5.02 -2.65 -12.50
N ALA A 414 -5.01 -2.33 -13.80
CA ALA A 414 -3.81 -1.95 -14.54
C ALA A 414 -3.15 -0.68 -13.97
N ILE A 415 -3.94 0.34 -13.63
CA ILE A 415 -3.45 1.58 -13.02
C ILE A 415 -2.90 1.31 -11.62
N ILE A 416 -3.67 0.62 -10.76
CA ILE A 416 -3.28 0.32 -9.38
C ILE A 416 -1.98 -0.52 -9.38
N PHE A 417 -1.92 -1.57 -10.19
CA PHE A 417 -0.76 -2.46 -10.22
C PHE A 417 0.50 -1.73 -10.71
N ASN A 418 0.40 -0.93 -11.77
CA ASN A 418 1.53 -0.16 -12.28
C ASN A 418 2.11 0.79 -11.23
N ASP A 419 1.27 1.45 -10.44
CA ASP A 419 1.74 2.31 -9.36
C ASP A 419 2.42 1.49 -8.25
N LEU A 420 1.76 0.45 -7.75
CA LEU A 420 2.24 -0.36 -6.62
C LEU A 420 3.36 -1.34 -7.00
N TYR A 421 3.64 -1.59 -8.27
CA TYR A 421 4.80 -2.40 -8.70
C TYR A 421 6.12 -1.67 -8.49
N ASN A 422 6.09 -0.35 -8.49
CA ASN A 422 7.22 0.50 -8.21
C ASN A 422 7.37 0.76 -6.70
N GLN A 423 8.61 0.91 -6.24
CA GLN A 423 8.83 1.38 -4.88
C GLN A 423 8.17 2.75 -4.69
N ARG A 424 7.39 2.92 -3.62
CA ARG A 424 6.60 4.14 -3.37
C ARG A 424 7.40 5.44 -3.42
N ILE A 425 8.67 5.42 -3.01
CA ILE A 425 9.53 6.61 -3.00
C ILE A 425 9.98 7.06 -4.41
N LYS A 426 9.89 6.19 -5.40
CA LYS A 426 10.30 6.50 -6.77
C LYS A 426 9.21 7.25 -7.50
N ASP A 427 9.62 8.15 -8.39
CA ASP A 427 8.71 8.74 -9.37
C ASP A 427 8.22 7.69 -10.35
N VAL A 428 6.94 7.76 -10.72
CA VAL A 428 6.30 6.83 -11.65
C VAL A 428 5.80 7.58 -12.87
N THR A 429 6.16 7.08 -14.05
CA THR A 429 5.62 7.59 -15.32
C THR A 429 4.65 6.58 -15.90
N PHE A 430 3.41 7.01 -16.16
CA PHE A 430 2.42 6.19 -16.84
C PHE A 430 2.67 6.18 -18.35
N THR A 431 2.79 4.96 -18.91
CA THR A 431 2.86 4.71 -20.34
C THR A 431 1.72 3.77 -20.71
N TRP A 432 0.74 4.24 -21.47
CA TRP A 432 -0.50 3.52 -21.75
C TRP A 432 -0.29 2.13 -22.36
N GLU A 433 0.59 2.03 -23.36
CA GLU A 433 0.90 0.75 -24.01
C GLU A 433 1.46 -0.28 -23.04
N LYS A 434 2.29 0.18 -22.10
CA LYS A 434 2.96 -0.67 -21.12
C LYS A 434 2.00 -1.20 -20.06
N ILE A 435 1.15 -0.34 -19.50
CA ILE A 435 0.27 -0.71 -18.39
C ILE A 435 -0.88 -1.64 -18.79
N HIS A 436 -1.33 -1.59 -20.06
CA HIS A 436 -2.41 -2.43 -20.59
C HIS A 436 -1.91 -3.71 -21.28
N SER A 437 -0.60 -3.94 -21.30
CA SER A 437 -0.04 -5.18 -21.86
C SER A 437 -0.48 -6.38 -21.03
N PHE A 438 -0.84 -7.47 -21.72
CA PHE A 438 -1.10 -8.78 -21.12
C PHE A 438 0.18 -9.63 -21.04
N ASP A 439 1.31 -9.05 -21.40
CA ASP A 439 2.63 -9.64 -21.32
C ASP A 439 3.52 -8.77 -20.42
N GLY A 440 4.46 -9.40 -19.73
CA GLY A 440 5.41 -8.69 -18.87
C GLY A 440 4.87 -8.44 -17.45
N GLU A 441 5.40 -7.41 -16.80
CA GLU A 441 5.17 -7.13 -15.37
C GLU A 441 4.00 -6.15 -15.18
N THR A 442 2.77 -6.62 -15.45
CA THR A 442 1.56 -5.79 -15.48
C THR A 442 0.41 -6.39 -14.68
N GLY A 443 -0.53 -5.54 -14.26
CA GLY A 443 -1.78 -5.98 -13.62
C GLY A 443 -2.60 -6.91 -14.50
N PRO A 444 -2.88 -6.55 -15.77
CA PRO A 444 -3.59 -7.42 -16.71
C PRO A 444 -2.98 -8.81 -16.86
N TYR A 445 -1.64 -8.94 -16.84
CA TYR A 445 -0.96 -10.24 -16.89
C TYR A 445 -1.34 -11.10 -15.66
N VAL A 446 -1.30 -10.53 -14.46
CA VAL A 446 -1.63 -11.27 -13.22
C VAL A 446 -3.12 -11.63 -13.18
N GLN A 447 -4.00 -10.67 -13.54
CA GLN A 447 -5.45 -10.90 -13.60
C GLN A 447 -5.82 -11.96 -14.66
N TYR A 448 -5.16 -11.95 -15.81
CA TYR A 448 -5.32 -12.97 -16.84
C TYR A 448 -4.84 -14.35 -16.36
N THR A 449 -3.75 -14.40 -15.60
CA THR A 449 -3.27 -15.64 -14.97
C THR A 449 -4.30 -16.20 -13.98
N TYR A 450 -4.93 -15.35 -13.17
CA TYR A 450 -6.04 -15.75 -12.32
C TYR A 450 -7.23 -16.32 -13.11
N ALA A 451 -7.66 -15.62 -14.18
CA ALA A 451 -8.74 -16.08 -15.06
C ALA A 451 -8.40 -17.39 -15.77
N ARG A 452 -7.13 -17.62 -16.12
CA ARG A 452 -6.62 -18.89 -16.65
C ARG A 452 -6.76 -20.02 -15.64
N ALA A 453 -6.36 -19.80 -14.39
CA ALA A 453 -6.55 -20.77 -13.31
C ALA A 453 -8.03 -21.11 -13.12
N ALA A 454 -8.90 -20.09 -13.10
CA ALA A 454 -10.35 -20.28 -13.07
C ALA A 454 -10.88 -21.08 -14.27
N SER A 455 -10.32 -20.87 -15.46
CA SER A 455 -10.69 -21.65 -16.65
C SER A 455 -10.32 -23.14 -16.54
N VAL A 456 -9.18 -23.46 -15.92
CA VAL A 456 -8.79 -24.87 -15.63
C VAL A 456 -9.84 -25.54 -14.76
N LEU A 457 -10.27 -24.87 -13.69
CA LEU A 457 -11.29 -25.43 -12.78
C LEU A 457 -12.63 -25.66 -13.51
N ARG A 458 -13.05 -24.71 -14.34
CA ARG A 458 -14.27 -24.89 -15.16
C ARG A 458 -14.16 -26.04 -16.15
N LYS A 459 -13.02 -26.21 -16.82
CA LYS A 459 -12.80 -27.28 -17.82
C LYS A 459 -12.70 -28.66 -17.20
N THR A 460 -12.13 -28.77 -16.02
CA THR A 460 -12.03 -30.05 -15.29
C THR A 460 -13.29 -30.39 -14.51
N GLY A 461 -14.17 -29.41 -14.24
CA GLY A 461 -15.35 -29.57 -13.41
C GLY A 461 -15.03 -29.80 -11.92
N ILE A 462 -13.77 -29.59 -11.51
CA ILE A 462 -13.30 -29.81 -10.13
C ILE A 462 -13.12 -28.44 -9.47
N THR A 463 -13.85 -28.20 -8.39
CA THR A 463 -13.77 -26.96 -7.61
C THR A 463 -13.12 -27.15 -6.24
N GLU A 464 -13.14 -28.38 -5.74
CA GLU A 464 -12.55 -28.76 -4.46
C GLU A 464 -11.83 -30.10 -4.62
N VAL A 465 -10.70 -30.23 -3.94
CA VAL A 465 -9.90 -31.45 -3.90
C VAL A 465 -9.51 -31.73 -2.45
N GLY A 466 -9.75 -32.96 -1.99
CA GLY A 466 -9.33 -33.42 -0.67
C GLY A 466 -7.81 -33.66 -0.55
N GLU A 467 -7.45 -34.69 0.20
CA GLU A 467 -6.06 -35.18 0.26
C GLU A 467 -5.65 -35.79 -1.08
N ILE A 468 -4.42 -35.54 -1.47
CA ILE A 468 -3.81 -36.11 -2.67
C ILE A 468 -2.55 -36.88 -2.30
N ASP A 469 -2.10 -37.75 -3.20
CA ASP A 469 -0.79 -38.37 -3.12
C ASP A 469 0.29 -37.32 -3.52
N PRO A 470 1.14 -36.88 -2.58
CA PRO A 470 2.16 -35.86 -2.84
C PRO A 470 3.18 -36.26 -3.91
N SER A 471 3.42 -37.56 -4.10
CA SER A 471 4.38 -38.08 -5.09
C SER A 471 4.01 -37.73 -6.53
N LEU A 472 2.73 -37.44 -6.81
CA LEU A 472 2.20 -37.09 -8.14
C LEU A 472 2.56 -35.68 -8.59
N VAL A 473 3.07 -34.83 -7.70
CA VAL A 473 3.35 -33.40 -7.96
C VAL A 473 4.72 -32.97 -7.39
N THR A 474 5.70 -33.84 -7.54
CA THR A 474 7.12 -33.62 -7.12
C THR A 474 8.01 -33.15 -8.28
N ASP A 475 7.43 -32.91 -9.46
CA ASP A 475 8.16 -32.32 -10.57
C ASP A 475 8.65 -30.90 -10.26
N GLU A 476 9.64 -30.44 -11.02
CA GLU A 476 10.32 -29.18 -10.75
C GLU A 476 9.37 -27.98 -10.71
N THR A 477 8.45 -27.88 -11.67
CA THR A 477 7.53 -26.74 -11.78
C THR A 477 6.44 -26.75 -10.71
N SER A 478 5.95 -27.93 -10.31
CA SER A 478 5.03 -28.09 -9.19
C SER A 478 5.67 -27.64 -7.87
N VAL A 479 6.89 -28.11 -7.60
CA VAL A 479 7.62 -27.75 -6.38
C VAL A 479 8.00 -26.27 -6.37
N ALA A 480 8.44 -25.70 -7.50
CA ALA A 480 8.76 -24.28 -7.60
C ALA A 480 7.54 -23.39 -7.32
N LEU A 481 6.37 -23.74 -7.86
CA LEU A 481 5.15 -23.01 -7.58
C LEU A 481 4.71 -23.12 -6.10
N LEU A 482 4.83 -24.29 -5.50
CA LEU A 482 4.53 -24.50 -4.08
C LEU A 482 5.49 -23.72 -3.17
N LYS A 483 6.76 -23.57 -3.54
CA LYS A 483 7.73 -22.72 -2.83
C LYS A 483 7.30 -21.25 -2.86
N GLU A 484 6.84 -20.75 -4.00
CA GLU A 484 6.30 -19.39 -4.08
C GLU A 484 5.04 -19.22 -3.21
N ILE A 485 4.11 -20.18 -3.25
CA ILE A 485 2.90 -20.15 -2.43
C ILE A 485 3.23 -20.14 -0.94
N GLU A 486 4.17 -20.96 -0.49
CA GLU A 486 4.56 -21.06 0.92
C GLU A 486 5.06 -19.73 1.51
N ARG A 487 5.66 -18.87 0.71
CA ARG A 487 6.23 -17.59 1.14
C ARG A 487 5.18 -16.52 1.50
N PHE A 488 3.91 -16.71 1.12
CA PHE A 488 2.88 -15.68 1.21
C PHE A 488 2.73 -15.02 2.59
N PRO A 489 2.64 -15.77 3.71
CA PRO A 489 2.50 -15.16 5.04
C PRO A 489 3.69 -14.26 5.43
N GLU A 490 4.90 -14.67 5.09
CA GLU A 490 6.11 -13.88 5.40
C GLU A 490 6.20 -12.63 4.50
N VAL A 491 5.80 -12.74 3.24
CA VAL A 491 5.74 -11.60 2.31
C VAL A 491 4.81 -10.50 2.82
N ILE A 492 3.65 -10.86 3.38
CA ILE A 492 2.70 -9.90 3.96
C ILE A 492 3.35 -9.16 5.14
N LYS A 493 4.03 -9.90 6.02
CA LYS A 493 4.74 -9.33 7.15
C LYS A 493 5.84 -8.36 6.71
N VAL A 494 6.68 -8.77 5.76
CA VAL A 494 7.74 -7.91 5.20
C VAL A 494 7.15 -6.64 4.56
N ALA A 495 6.02 -6.73 3.87
CA ALA A 495 5.34 -5.58 3.28
C ALA A 495 4.85 -4.60 4.36
N ALA A 496 4.31 -5.09 5.47
CA ALA A 496 3.88 -4.29 6.62
C ALA A 496 5.07 -3.64 7.34
N ASP A 497 6.13 -4.39 7.60
CA ASP A 497 7.32 -3.90 8.32
C ASP A 497 8.04 -2.79 7.52
N ARG A 498 8.06 -2.92 6.19
CA ARG A 498 8.65 -1.93 5.27
C ARG A 498 7.67 -0.81 4.87
N LEU A 499 6.39 -0.95 5.19
CA LEU A 499 5.32 -0.07 4.71
C LEU A 499 5.38 0.09 3.17
N GLU A 500 5.59 -1.03 2.47
CA GLU A 500 5.96 -1.03 1.05
C GLU A 500 5.09 -2.01 0.24
N PRO A 501 3.98 -1.55 -0.36
CA PRO A 501 3.11 -2.41 -1.17
C PRO A 501 3.79 -3.09 -2.36
N SER A 502 4.90 -2.55 -2.87
CA SER A 502 5.63 -3.16 -4.00
C SER A 502 6.22 -4.54 -3.66
N VAL A 503 6.33 -4.88 -2.39
CA VAL A 503 6.68 -6.23 -1.94
C VAL A 503 5.61 -7.23 -2.35
N ILE A 504 4.32 -6.88 -2.17
CA ILE A 504 3.18 -7.73 -2.55
C ILE A 504 3.06 -7.84 -4.07
N SER A 505 3.11 -6.72 -4.80
CA SER A 505 2.93 -6.73 -6.26
C SER A 505 4.01 -7.55 -6.98
N ARG A 506 5.26 -7.46 -6.53
CA ARG A 506 6.36 -8.28 -7.08
C ARG A 506 6.21 -9.75 -6.72
N TYR A 507 5.77 -10.03 -5.51
CA TYR A 507 5.52 -11.41 -5.09
C TYR A 507 4.40 -12.05 -5.92
N VAL A 508 3.25 -11.42 -6.06
CA VAL A 508 2.13 -11.98 -6.83
C VAL A 508 2.48 -12.13 -8.32
N MET A 509 3.33 -11.26 -8.84
CA MET A 509 3.91 -11.42 -10.18
C MET A 509 4.75 -12.71 -10.27
N GLY A 510 5.61 -12.97 -9.30
CA GLY A 510 6.40 -14.20 -9.23
C GLY A 510 5.53 -15.46 -9.17
N VAL A 511 4.47 -15.44 -8.36
CA VAL A 511 3.49 -16.53 -8.29
C VAL A 511 2.80 -16.74 -9.65
N ALA A 512 2.39 -15.66 -10.32
CA ALA A 512 1.75 -15.72 -11.64
C ALA A 512 2.71 -16.30 -12.72
N GLN A 513 3.97 -15.90 -12.70
CA GLN A 513 4.99 -16.43 -13.62
C GLN A 513 5.26 -17.92 -13.36
N SER A 514 5.40 -18.30 -12.09
CA SER A 514 5.61 -19.69 -11.69
C SER A 514 4.40 -20.56 -12.03
N PHE A 515 3.17 -20.05 -11.81
CA PHE A 515 1.95 -20.74 -12.23
C PHE A 515 1.88 -20.93 -13.76
N ASN A 516 2.23 -19.92 -14.56
CA ASN A 516 2.20 -20.04 -16.01
C ASN A 516 3.22 -21.07 -16.52
N ARG A 517 4.40 -21.20 -15.87
CA ARG A 517 5.37 -22.26 -16.16
C ARG A 517 4.80 -23.64 -15.83
N PHE A 518 4.24 -23.80 -14.61
CA PHE A 518 3.56 -25.03 -14.20
C PHE A 518 2.44 -25.42 -15.17
N TYR A 519 1.58 -24.46 -15.54
CA TYR A 519 0.46 -24.70 -16.47
C TYR A 519 0.91 -25.15 -17.86
N HIS A 520 2.03 -24.63 -18.33
CA HIS A 520 2.59 -25.00 -19.64
C HIS A 520 3.13 -26.42 -19.65
N GLU A 521 3.81 -26.83 -18.60
CA GLU A 521 4.47 -28.14 -18.52
C GLU A 521 3.55 -29.25 -17.98
N ASN A 522 2.52 -28.90 -17.21
CA ASN A 522 1.62 -29.84 -16.56
C ASN A 522 0.18 -29.71 -17.10
N GLN A 523 -0.18 -30.59 -18.03
CA GLN A 523 -1.56 -30.67 -18.48
C GLN A 523 -2.48 -31.12 -17.33
N CYS A 524 -3.41 -30.24 -16.90
CA CYS A 524 -4.29 -30.51 -15.76
C CYS A 524 -5.47 -31.42 -16.12
N ASN A 525 -5.97 -31.36 -17.36
CA ASN A 525 -7.09 -32.20 -17.81
C ASN A 525 -6.57 -33.50 -18.44
N VAL A 526 -6.11 -34.44 -17.62
CA VAL A 526 -5.61 -35.76 -18.01
C VAL A 526 -6.62 -36.86 -17.69
N GLU A 527 -6.48 -38.05 -18.31
CA GLU A 527 -7.38 -39.20 -18.07
C GLU A 527 -7.22 -39.78 -16.65
N ASP A 528 -5.97 -39.86 -16.15
CA ASP A 528 -5.69 -40.29 -14.77
C ASP A 528 -6.33 -39.34 -13.76
N GLN A 529 -7.34 -39.82 -13.07
CA GLN A 529 -8.11 -39.05 -12.11
C GLN A 529 -7.24 -38.54 -10.94
N LYS A 530 -6.36 -39.38 -10.39
CA LYS A 530 -5.52 -39.02 -9.24
C LYS A 530 -4.54 -37.92 -9.61
N LEU A 531 -3.89 -38.05 -10.77
CA LEU A 531 -2.98 -37.04 -11.26
C LEU A 531 -3.72 -35.73 -11.61
N ARG A 532 -4.91 -35.83 -12.21
CA ARG A 532 -5.76 -34.66 -12.49
C ARG A 532 -6.13 -33.92 -11.20
N GLU A 533 -6.61 -34.63 -10.17
CA GLU A 533 -6.95 -34.05 -8.88
C GLU A 533 -5.73 -33.41 -8.20
N ALA A 534 -4.56 -34.07 -8.24
CA ALA A 534 -3.33 -33.55 -7.66
C ALA A 534 -2.89 -32.24 -8.31
N ARG A 535 -2.89 -32.16 -9.64
CA ARG A 535 -2.56 -30.93 -10.40
C ARG A 535 -3.59 -29.83 -10.19
N VAL A 536 -4.89 -30.18 -10.18
CA VAL A 536 -5.97 -29.22 -9.90
C VAL A 536 -5.87 -28.67 -8.48
N LYS A 537 -5.42 -29.44 -7.50
CA LYS A 537 -5.15 -28.94 -6.14
C LYS A 537 -4.16 -27.78 -6.16
N ILE A 538 -3.05 -27.91 -6.88
CA ILE A 538 -2.05 -26.83 -7.03
C ILE A 538 -2.67 -25.61 -7.72
N VAL A 539 -3.50 -25.80 -8.75
CA VAL A 539 -4.21 -24.71 -9.44
C VAL A 539 -5.11 -23.93 -8.46
N ILE A 540 -5.86 -24.63 -7.61
CA ILE A 540 -6.73 -24.03 -6.59
C ILE A 540 -5.91 -23.15 -5.65
N LEU A 541 -4.78 -23.67 -5.14
CA LEU A 541 -3.93 -22.94 -4.21
C LEU A 541 -3.29 -21.71 -4.87
N ALA A 542 -2.77 -21.85 -6.08
CA ALA A 542 -2.19 -20.72 -6.83
C ALA A 542 -3.25 -19.65 -7.13
N LYS A 543 -4.46 -20.06 -7.57
CA LYS A 543 -5.59 -19.14 -7.79
C LYS A 543 -5.92 -18.36 -6.52
N GLN A 544 -5.97 -19.03 -5.37
CA GLN A 544 -6.26 -18.43 -4.08
C GLN A 544 -5.19 -17.38 -3.70
N VAL A 545 -3.91 -17.74 -3.77
CA VAL A 545 -2.81 -16.84 -3.40
C VAL A 545 -2.70 -15.64 -4.35
N ILE A 546 -2.91 -15.83 -5.65
CA ILE A 546 -2.96 -14.72 -6.63
C ILE A 546 -4.11 -13.77 -6.27
N LYS A 547 -5.31 -14.31 -5.98
CA LYS A 547 -6.45 -13.51 -5.58
C LYS A 547 -6.15 -12.72 -4.30
N ASP A 548 -5.72 -13.40 -3.25
CA ASP A 548 -5.42 -12.77 -1.96
C ASP A 548 -4.34 -11.69 -2.10
N GLY A 549 -3.31 -11.94 -2.90
CA GLY A 549 -2.28 -10.96 -3.19
C GLY A 549 -2.80 -9.74 -3.96
N LEU A 550 -3.68 -9.93 -4.94
CA LEU A 550 -4.35 -8.82 -5.64
C LEU A 550 -5.33 -8.06 -4.73
N ASP A 551 -6.06 -8.76 -3.86
CA ASP A 551 -6.93 -8.13 -2.86
C ASP A 551 -6.13 -7.22 -1.90
N LEU A 552 -4.92 -7.63 -1.48
CA LEU A 552 -4.01 -6.80 -0.67
C LEU A 552 -3.56 -5.51 -1.40
N LEU A 553 -3.58 -5.51 -2.71
CA LEU A 553 -3.32 -4.33 -3.54
C LEU A 553 -4.59 -3.52 -3.83
N GLY A 554 -5.78 -4.00 -3.43
CA GLY A 554 -7.07 -3.40 -3.77
C GLY A 554 -7.51 -3.67 -5.21
N ILE A 555 -7.01 -4.72 -5.85
CA ILE A 555 -7.28 -5.06 -7.25
C ILE A 555 -8.28 -6.21 -7.33
N GLN A 556 -9.38 -6.00 -8.06
CA GLN A 556 -10.40 -7.03 -8.28
C GLN A 556 -9.99 -8.01 -9.38
N CYS A 557 -10.40 -9.27 -9.22
CA CYS A 557 -10.10 -10.35 -10.17
C CYS A 557 -11.34 -10.74 -10.98
N PRO A 558 -11.31 -10.72 -12.32
CA PRO A 558 -12.36 -11.29 -13.13
C PRO A 558 -12.18 -12.82 -13.27
N GLU A 559 -13.27 -13.58 -13.14
CA GLU A 559 -13.22 -15.05 -13.33
C GLU A 559 -12.99 -15.45 -14.79
N GLN A 560 -13.25 -14.56 -15.73
CA GLN A 560 -13.08 -14.76 -17.18
C GLN A 560 -12.52 -13.47 -17.82
N MET A 561 -11.67 -13.65 -18.78
CA MET A 561 -11.11 -12.56 -19.59
C MET A 561 -11.05 -12.92 -21.06
#